data_7eb9064559ae4bceb5580ca34b5ae2c7
#
_entry.id   7eb9064559ae4bceb5580ca34b5ae2c7
#
_cell.length_a   1.000
_cell.length_b   1.000
_cell.length_c   1.000
_cell.angle_alpha   90.00
_cell.angle_beta   90.00
_cell.angle_gamma   90.00
#
_symmetry.space_group_name_H-M   'P 1'
#
loop_
_entity.id
_entity.type
_entity.pdbx_description
1 polymer ?
#
loop_
_entity_poly.entity_id
_entity_poly.type
_entity_poly.pdbx_seq_one_letter_code
_entity_poly.pdbx_strand_id
1 'polypeptide(L)'
;KWMDFLKTFRKYIKSYQIDLLVEEILFRRSYLLNEKKDLSEHKWILGAGTEEKLDDLDKSILKELVKNARMPIKDIALKTKMTSMAIIYRINQLIKKKVIVGFRASVDYSKLGFNYYKINLELEDVKPVNQLISYCQQHPNIVKVMKSVGDFDFEFVVEIDSLEKFNQLIEEMKADFPGTIRDYKYYQLVEYYKRNYVFVD
;
A
#
# COMPACT_ATOMS: atom_id res chain seq x y z
N LYS A 1 -14.07 -20.64 -0.70
CA LYS A 1 -14.42 -19.31 -0.12
C LYS A 1 -14.99 -18.34 -1.18
N TRP A 2 -14.28 -18.05 -2.31
CA TRP A 2 -14.78 -17.11 -3.34
C TRP A 2 -16.06 -17.61 -4.03
N MET A 3 -16.07 -18.87 -4.46
CA MET A 3 -17.27 -19.48 -5.07
C MET A 3 -18.47 -19.54 -4.11
N ASP A 4 -18.23 -19.73 -2.82
CA ASP A 4 -19.30 -19.75 -1.82
C ASP A 4 -19.88 -18.35 -1.59
N PHE A 5 -19.02 -17.32 -1.60
CA PHE A 5 -19.46 -15.93 -1.62
C PHE A 5 -20.33 -15.64 -2.86
N LEU A 6 -19.87 -16.02 -4.06
CA LEU A 6 -20.64 -15.80 -5.29
C LEU A 6 -21.97 -16.55 -5.30
N LYS A 7 -22.06 -17.80 -4.79
CA LYS A 7 -23.32 -18.53 -4.67
C LYS A 7 -24.37 -17.75 -3.88
N THR A 8 -23.93 -17.04 -2.82
CA THR A 8 -24.83 -16.29 -1.94
C THR A 8 -25.18 -14.91 -2.50
N PHE A 9 -24.20 -14.20 -3.03
CA PHE A 9 -24.28 -12.76 -3.30
C PHE A 9 -24.34 -12.39 -4.78
N ARG A 10 -24.12 -13.34 -5.73
CA ARG A 10 -24.05 -13.06 -7.18
C ARG A 10 -25.23 -12.25 -7.71
N LYS A 11 -26.44 -12.49 -7.19
CA LYS A 11 -27.66 -11.77 -7.61
C LYS A 11 -27.64 -10.27 -7.30
N TYR A 12 -26.81 -9.83 -6.37
CA TYR A 12 -26.65 -8.43 -5.98
C TYR A 12 -25.45 -7.76 -6.67
N ILE A 13 -24.65 -8.53 -7.41
CA ILE A 13 -23.39 -8.05 -8.03
C ILE A 13 -23.61 -7.96 -9.53
N LYS A 14 -23.61 -6.74 -10.07
CA LYS A 14 -23.73 -6.50 -11.51
C LYS A 14 -22.50 -7.01 -12.25
N SER A 15 -21.33 -6.60 -11.80
CA SER A 15 -20.01 -6.95 -12.36
C SER A 15 -18.97 -7.00 -11.26
N TYR A 16 -17.89 -7.71 -11.48
CA TYR A 16 -16.71 -7.71 -10.61
C TYR A 16 -15.44 -7.84 -11.47
N GLN A 17 -14.36 -7.34 -10.94
CA GLN A 17 -13.02 -7.44 -11.50
C GLN A 17 -12.11 -8.08 -10.45
N ILE A 18 -11.14 -8.86 -10.90
CA ILE A 18 -10.16 -9.51 -10.04
C ILE A 18 -8.78 -9.16 -10.58
N ASP A 19 -8.01 -8.42 -9.78
CA ASP A 19 -6.62 -8.11 -10.06
C ASP A 19 -5.75 -8.82 -9.02
N LEU A 20 -4.66 -9.43 -9.47
CA LEU A 20 -3.66 -10.03 -8.60
C LEU A 20 -2.60 -8.98 -8.26
N LEU A 21 -2.62 -8.49 -7.04
CA LEU A 21 -1.59 -7.60 -6.55
C LEU A 21 -0.26 -8.36 -6.39
N VAL A 22 0.77 -7.91 -7.08
CA VAL A 22 2.12 -8.50 -7.07
C VAL A 22 3.04 -7.71 -6.14
N GLU A 23 3.03 -6.39 -6.24
CA GLU A 23 3.92 -5.51 -5.50
C GLU A 23 3.23 -4.17 -5.16
N GLU A 24 3.43 -3.66 -3.95
CA GLU A 24 3.11 -2.29 -3.59
C GLU A 24 4.39 -1.50 -3.29
N ILE A 25 4.52 -0.33 -3.88
CA ILE A 25 5.58 0.64 -3.57
C ILE A 25 4.92 1.78 -2.79
N LEU A 26 5.28 1.93 -1.51
CA LEU A 26 4.73 2.94 -0.63
C LEU A 26 5.69 4.12 -0.53
N PHE A 27 5.18 5.33 -0.71
CA PHE A 27 5.93 6.57 -0.60
C PHE A 27 5.59 7.31 0.70
N ARG A 28 6.47 8.25 1.09
CA ARG A 28 6.23 9.15 2.21
C ARG A 28 5.13 10.16 1.84
N ARG A 29 4.34 10.56 2.83
CA ARG A 29 3.34 11.64 2.72
C ARG A 29 3.99 13.00 2.91
N SER A 30 4.84 13.41 1.97
CA SER A 30 5.58 14.68 2.04
C SER A 30 4.66 15.91 2.01
N TYR A 31 3.47 15.79 1.42
CA TYR A 31 2.46 16.86 1.42
C TYR A 31 2.01 17.28 2.83
N LEU A 32 2.09 16.38 3.84
CA LEU A 32 1.77 16.71 5.24
C LEU A 32 2.83 17.58 5.92
N LEU A 33 4.05 17.59 5.40
CA LEU A 33 5.20 18.31 5.98
C LEU A 33 5.54 19.57 5.22
N ASN A 34 4.87 19.83 4.10
CA ASN A 34 5.18 20.91 3.17
C ASN A 34 6.64 20.88 2.67
N GLU A 35 7.20 19.67 2.59
CA GLU A 35 8.58 19.41 2.17
C GLU A 35 8.60 18.81 0.76
N LYS A 36 9.67 19.09 0.00
CA LYS A 36 9.93 18.35 -1.24
C LYS A 36 10.24 16.89 -0.88
N LYS A 37 9.74 15.97 -1.69
CA LYS A 37 10.12 14.55 -1.53
C LYS A 37 11.63 14.42 -1.76
N ASP A 38 12.32 13.88 -0.76
CA ASP A 38 13.68 13.40 -0.92
C ASP A 38 13.64 12.03 -1.62
N LEU A 39 14.18 11.97 -2.83
CA LEU A 39 14.22 10.73 -3.64
C LEU A 39 15.14 9.67 -3.03
N SER A 40 16.05 10.05 -2.13
CA SER A 40 16.90 9.14 -1.36
C SER A 40 16.14 8.48 -0.20
N GLU A 41 14.98 9.01 0.18
CA GLU A 41 14.18 8.43 1.26
C GLU A 41 13.67 7.02 0.92
N HIS A 42 13.67 6.18 1.95
CA HIS A 42 13.26 4.79 1.84
C HIS A 42 11.80 4.66 1.37
N LYS A 43 11.64 4.13 0.18
CA LYS A 43 10.38 3.55 -0.26
C LYS A 43 10.23 2.16 0.37
N TRP A 44 9.05 1.85 0.83
CA TRP A 44 8.74 0.50 1.28
C TRP A 44 8.17 -0.29 0.13
N ILE A 45 8.73 -1.47 -0.11
CA ILE A 45 8.28 -2.39 -1.14
C ILE A 45 7.68 -3.61 -0.44
N LEU A 46 6.42 -3.90 -0.75
CA LEU A 46 5.67 -5.04 -0.24
C LEU A 46 5.40 -6.01 -1.40
N GLY A 47 5.49 -7.30 -1.15
CA GLY A 47 5.20 -8.34 -2.14
C GLY A 47 6.38 -8.78 -3.01
N ALA A 48 7.47 -8.03 -3.09
CA ALA A 48 8.63 -8.33 -3.94
C ALA A 48 9.66 -9.28 -3.30
N GLY A 49 9.30 -9.98 -2.23
CA GLY A 49 10.22 -10.83 -1.48
C GLY A 49 10.11 -12.32 -1.85
N THR A 50 11.10 -13.10 -1.38
CA THR A 50 11.00 -14.55 -1.32
C THR A 50 10.18 -14.98 -0.11
N GLU A 51 9.55 -16.14 -0.19
CA GLU A 51 8.82 -16.72 0.94
C GLU A 51 9.77 -17.02 2.10
N GLU A 52 9.46 -16.47 3.27
CA GLU A 52 10.22 -16.69 4.50
C GLU A 52 9.46 -17.64 5.44
N LYS A 53 10.16 -18.66 5.94
CA LYS A 53 9.58 -19.55 6.94
C LYS A 53 9.51 -18.85 8.29
N LEU A 54 8.32 -18.75 8.83
CA LEU A 54 8.03 -18.17 10.13
C LEU A 54 7.63 -19.28 11.11
N ASP A 55 8.24 -19.28 12.29
CA ASP A 55 7.81 -20.16 13.38
C ASP A 55 6.62 -19.54 14.17
N ASP A 56 6.09 -20.28 15.13
CA ASP A 56 4.92 -19.86 15.89
C ASP A 56 5.21 -18.64 16.78
N LEU A 57 6.47 -18.48 17.23
CA LEU A 57 6.88 -17.31 17.98
C LEU A 57 6.91 -16.07 17.09
N ASP A 58 7.44 -16.18 15.87
CA ASP A 58 7.46 -15.09 14.89
C ASP A 58 6.04 -14.64 14.56
N LYS A 59 5.11 -15.58 14.30
CA LYS A 59 3.70 -15.31 14.08
C LYS A 59 3.04 -14.61 15.27
N SER A 60 3.34 -15.08 16.49
CA SER A 60 2.80 -14.48 17.71
C SER A 60 3.28 -13.04 17.92
N ILE A 61 4.57 -12.76 17.67
CA ILE A 61 5.13 -11.41 17.71
C ILE A 61 4.46 -10.52 16.67
N LEU A 62 4.34 -10.96 15.43
CA LEU A 62 3.70 -10.22 14.35
C LEU A 62 2.24 -9.91 14.68
N LYS A 63 1.50 -10.87 15.25
CA LYS A 63 0.11 -10.70 15.68
C LYS A 63 -0.06 -9.57 16.69
N GLU A 64 0.86 -9.43 17.64
CA GLU A 64 0.81 -8.35 18.62
C GLU A 64 1.23 -7.00 18.00
N LEU A 65 2.27 -6.98 17.18
CA LEU A 65 2.73 -5.76 16.51
C LEU A 65 1.70 -5.20 15.52
N VAL A 66 0.94 -6.05 14.83
CA VAL A 66 -0.14 -5.62 13.92
C VAL A 66 -1.28 -4.92 14.69
N LYS A 67 -1.57 -5.36 15.92
CA LYS A 67 -2.58 -4.70 16.78
C LYS A 67 -2.09 -3.36 17.32
N ASN A 68 -0.84 -3.31 17.72
CA ASN A 68 -0.20 -2.11 18.24
C ASN A 68 1.31 -2.12 17.96
N ALA A 69 1.72 -1.41 16.91
CA ALA A 69 3.12 -1.29 16.51
C ALA A 69 4.03 -0.61 17.58
N ARG A 70 3.43 0.04 18.58
CA ARG A 70 4.14 0.65 19.72
C ARG A 70 4.02 -0.16 21.02
N MET A 71 3.57 -1.42 20.94
CA MET A 71 3.49 -2.28 22.11
C MET A 71 4.86 -2.40 22.79
N PRO A 72 4.97 -2.18 24.10
CA PRO A 72 6.22 -2.36 24.82
C PRO A 72 6.74 -3.80 24.68
N ILE A 73 8.04 -3.95 24.48
CA ILE A 73 8.68 -5.27 24.29
C ILE A 73 8.38 -6.20 25.48
N LYS A 74 8.36 -5.67 26.71
CA LYS A 74 8.01 -6.44 27.90
C LYS A 74 6.62 -7.07 27.84
N ASP A 75 5.66 -6.37 27.22
CA ASP A 75 4.28 -6.86 27.12
C ASP A 75 4.17 -7.97 26.08
N ILE A 76 4.92 -7.86 24.95
CA ILE A 76 5.05 -8.94 23.97
C ILE A 76 5.73 -10.16 24.63
N ALA A 77 6.80 -9.93 25.41
CA ALA A 77 7.53 -10.97 26.12
C ALA A 77 6.63 -11.76 27.09
N LEU A 78 5.81 -11.04 27.87
CA LEU A 78 4.84 -11.64 28.80
C LEU A 78 3.80 -12.51 28.04
N LYS A 79 3.23 -11.99 26.96
CA LYS A 79 2.22 -12.69 26.17
C LYS A 79 2.75 -13.94 25.47
N THR A 80 4.01 -13.89 25.05
CA THR A 80 4.67 -15.01 24.34
C THR A 80 5.44 -15.94 25.29
N LYS A 81 5.46 -15.65 26.58
CA LYS A 81 6.23 -16.38 27.61
C LYS A 81 7.74 -16.45 27.30
N MET A 82 8.26 -15.37 26.72
CA MET A 82 9.68 -15.27 26.34
C MET A 82 10.36 -14.13 27.10
N THR A 83 11.69 -14.04 27.01
CA THR A 83 12.45 -12.91 27.54
C THR A 83 12.38 -11.71 26.59
N SER A 84 12.46 -10.48 27.12
CA SER A 84 12.52 -9.26 26.31
C SER A 84 13.68 -9.30 25.30
N MET A 85 14.84 -9.85 25.68
CA MET A 85 15.98 -9.97 24.80
C MET A 85 15.70 -10.90 23.60
N ALA A 86 15.02 -12.03 23.83
CA ALA A 86 14.59 -12.94 22.76
C ALA A 86 13.62 -12.26 21.78
N ILE A 87 12.68 -11.44 22.28
CA ILE A 87 11.74 -10.70 21.44
C ILE A 87 12.47 -9.65 20.59
N ILE A 88 13.38 -8.87 21.19
CA ILE A 88 14.20 -7.90 20.43
C ILE A 88 15.00 -8.61 19.31
N TYR A 89 15.65 -9.71 19.63
CA TYR A 89 16.40 -10.50 18.67
C TYR A 89 15.50 -10.95 17.49
N ARG A 90 14.32 -11.51 17.79
CA ARG A 90 13.37 -11.97 16.77
C ARG A 90 12.85 -10.84 15.90
N ILE A 91 12.47 -9.69 16.47
CA ILE A 91 12.03 -8.52 15.70
C ILE A 91 13.14 -8.06 14.77
N ASN A 92 14.40 -7.99 15.23
CA ASN A 92 15.53 -7.60 14.40
C ASN A 92 15.77 -8.60 13.24
N GLN A 93 15.58 -9.92 13.49
CA GLN A 93 15.65 -10.92 12.42
C GLN A 93 14.52 -10.74 11.40
N LEU A 94 13.29 -10.48 11.83
CA LEU A 94 12.15 -10.23 10.95
C LEU A 94 12.36 -8.96 10.10
N ILE A 95 12.99 -7.92 10.66
CA ILE A 95 13.39 -6.71 9.92
C ILE A 95 14.49 -7.04 8.90
N LYS A 96 15.53 -7.76 9.31
CA LYS A 96 16.63 -8.15 8.42
C LYS A 96 16.16 -9.01 7.24
N LYS A 97 15.20 -9.89 7.47
CA LYS A 97 14.56 -10.74 6.47
C LYS A 97 13.51 -9.98 5.64
N LYS A 98 13.28 -8.70 5.90
CA LYS A 98 12.24 -7.88 5.26
C LYS A 98 10.80 -8.42 5.41
N VAL A 99 10.55 -9.25 6.41
CA VAL A 99 9.20 -9.63 6.84
C VAL A 99 8.51 -8.42 7.48
N ILE A 100 9.24 -7.70 8.33
CA ILE A 100 8.86 -6.36 8.79
C ILE A 100 9.63 -5.35 7.95
N VAL A 101 8.94 -4.67 7.04
CA VAL A 101 9.55 -3.67 6.16
C VAL A 101 9.61 -2.29 6.81
N GLY A 102 8.83 -2.05 7.87
CA GLY A 102 8.83 -0.80 8.61
C GLY A 102 7.59 -0.61 9.47
N PHE A 103 7.56 0.52 10.17
CA PHE A 103 6.44 0.96 11.00
C PHE A 103 5.99 2.33 10.52
N ARG A 104 4.69 2.52 10.34
CA ARG A 104 4.13 3.80 9.89
C ARG A 104 2.85 4.15 10.65
N ALA A 105 2.59 5.45 10.78
CA ALA A 105 1.32 5.92 11.29
C ALA A 105 0.19 5.63 10.28
N SER A 106 -0.95 5.17 10.77
CA SER A 106 -2.19 5.20 10.01
C SER A 106 -2.81 6.58 10.18
N VAL A 107 -2.90 7.33 9.08
CA VAL A 107 -3.44 8.70 9.09
C VAL A 107 -4.87 8.63 8.57
N ASP A 108 -5.78 9.24 9.28
CA ASP A 108 -7.13 9.51 8.81
C ASP A 108 -7.09 10.79 7.96
N TYR A 109 -6.84 10.62 6.68
CA TYR A 109 -6.67 11.71 5.71
C TYR A 109 -7.98 12.50 5.51
N SER A 110 -9.16 11.89 5.71
CA SER A 110 -10.43 12.57 5.58
C SER A 110 -10.60 13.67 6.61
N LYS A 111 -10.10 13.45 7.84
CA LYS A 111 -10.07 14.46 8.92
C LYS A 111 -9.08 15.60 8.64
N LEU A 112 -8.17 15.41 7.70
CA LEU A 112 -7.24 16.44 7.24
C LEU A 112 -7.73 17.16 5.98
N GLY A 113 -8.96 16.84 5.51
CA GLY A 113 -9.54 17.45 4.31
C GLY A 113 -9.05 16.84 3.00
N PHE A 114 -8.38 15.68 3.04
CA PHE A 114 -7.92 14.99 1.85
C PHE A 114 -8.86 13.85 1.45
N ASN A 115 -8.99 13.65 0.14
CA ASN A 115 -9.65 12.51 -0.46
C ASN A 115 -8.59 11.51 -0.94
N TYR A 116 -8.93 10.23 -0.90
CA TYR A 116 -8.09 9.14 -1.36
C TYR A 116 -8.65 8.59 -2.67
N TYR A 117 -7.88 8.69 -3.75
CA TYR A 117 -8.26 8.14 -5.04
C TYR A 117 -7.28 7.06 -5.45
N LYS A 118 -7.81 5.90 -5.84
CA LYS A 118 -7.08 4.88 -6.59
C LYS A 118 -7.29 5.16 -8.06
N ILE A 119 -6.21 5.29 -8.83
CA ILE A 119 -6.21 5.52 -10.26
C ILE A 119 -5.63 4.30 -10.95
N ASN A 120 -6.33 3.83 -11.96
CA ASN A 120 -5.97 2.69 -12.78
C ASN A 120 -5.81 3.19 -14.21
N LEU A 121 -4.60 3.02 -14.79
CA LEU A 121 -4.30 3.46 -16.16
C LEU A 121 -4.30 2.26 -17.11
N GLU A 122 -4.89 2.48 -18.27
CA GLU A 122 -4.70 1.68 -19.47
C GLU A 122 -3.62 2.37 -20.33
N LEU A 123 -2.54 1.67 -20.62
CA LEU A 123 -1.40 2.24 -21.35
C LEU A 123 -1.43 1.83 -22.83
N GLU A 124 -1.14 2.76 -23.71
CA GLU A 124 -0.86 2.47 -25.12
C GLU A 124 0.56 1.93 -25.31
N ASP A 125 1.51 2.42 -24.49
CA ASP A 125 2.89 1.94 -24.44
C ASP A 125 3.30 1.69 -22.99
N VAL A 126 3.73 0.48 -22.66
CA VAL A 126 4.18 0.08 -21.31
C VAL A 126 5.68 0.35 -21.07
N LYS A 127 6.44 0.73 -22.11
CA LYS A 127 7.89 1.00 -21.97
C LYS A 127 8.20 2.07 -20.93
N PRO A 128 7.44 3.17 -20.78
CA PRO A 128 7.76 4.21 -19.81
C PRO A 128 7.27 3.92 -18.36
N VAL A 129 6.86 2.69 -18.03
CA VAL A 129 6.38 2.33 -16.68
C VAL A 129 7.38 2.71 -15.57
N ASN A 130 8.69 2.57 -15.81
CA ASN A 130 9.70 2.97 -14.83
C ASN A 130 9.76 4.51 -14.65
N GLN A 131 9.53 5.27 -15.72
CA GLN A 131 9.44 6.74 -15.66
C GLN A 131 8.15 7.15 -14.92
N LEU A 132 7.01 6.46 -15.16
CA LEU A 132 5.77 6.67 -14.41
C LEU A 132 5.96 6.40 -12.91
N ILE A 133 6.67 5.34 -12.54
CA ILE A 133 7.02 5.07 -11.13
C ILE A 133 7.87 6.22 -10.56
N SER A 134 8.85 6.71 -11.32
CA SER A 134 9.71 7.83 -10.89
C SER A 134 8.92 9.12 -10.73
N TYR A 135 8.00 9.42 -11.64
CA TYR A 135 7.07 10.53 -11.54
C TYR A 135 6.22 10.43 -10.26
N CYS A 136 5.60 9.27 -10.03
CA CYS A 136 4.81 9.01 -8.83
C CYS A 136 5.65 9.17 -7.55
N GLN A 137 6.91 8.74 -7.57
CA GLN A 137 7.81 8.90 -6.42
C GLN A 137 8.12 10.37 -6.14
N GLN A 138 8.16 11.23 -7.15
CA GLN A 138 8.47 12.66 -7.00
C GLN A 138 7.24 13.48 -6.60
N HIS A 139 6.05 13.09 -7.03
CA HIS A 139 4.84 13.86 -6.77
C HIS A 139 4.42 13.79 -5.29
N PRO A 140 4.24 14.93 -4.59
CA PRO A 140 4.03 14.96 -3.14
C PRO A 140 2.77 14.20 -2.68
N ASN A 141 1.70 14.28 -3.45
CA ASN A 141 0.40 13.69 -3.10
C ASN A 141 0.24 12.23 -3.53
N ILE A 142 1.12 11.68 -4.38
CA ILE A 142 1.08 10.27 -4.73
C ILE A 142 1.77 9.47 -3.63
N VAL A 143 1.02 8.59 -2.99
CA VAL A 143 1.45 7.87 -1.77
C VAL A 143 1.73 6.41 -1.99
N LYS A 144 1.34 5.88 -3.16
CA LYS A 144 1.50 4.46 -3.48
C LYS A 144 1.46 4.22 -4.98
N VAL A 145 2.26 3.25 -5.45
CA VAL A 145 2.11 2.58 -6.74
C VAL A 145 1.86 1.11 -6.48
N MET A 146 0.99 0.49 -7.27
CA MET A 146 0.71 -0.93 -7.23
C MET A 146 1.06 -1.56 -8.57
N LYS A 147 1.71 -2.71 -8.52
CA LYS A 147 1.92 -3.58 -9.68
C LYS A 147 0.99 -4.78 -9.52
N SER A 148 0.07 -4.92 -10.42
CA SER A 148 -0.90 -6.01 -10.45
C SER A 148 -0.91 -6.71 -11.80
N VAL A 149 -1.49 -7.89 -11.83
CA VAL A 149 -1.85 -8.60 -13.05
C VAL A 149 -3.36 -8.60 -13.14
N GLY A 150 -3.91 -7.96 -14.15
CA GLY A 150 -5.34 -7.75 -14.32
C GLY A 150 -5.65 -6.89 -15.53
N ASP A 151 -6.73 -6.14 -15.46
CA ASP A 151 -7.25 -5.36 -16.59
C ASP A 151 -6.51 -4.02 -16.80
N PHE A 152 -5.65 -3.60 -15.86
CA PHE A 152 -4.92 -2.33 -15.94
C PHE A 152 -3.42 -2.53 -15.93
N ASP A 153 -2.72 -1.66 -16.65
CA ASP A 153 -1.26 -1.74 -16.84
C ASP A 153 -0.50 -1.04 -15.71
N PHE A 154 -1.11 -0.02 -15.09
CA PHE A 154 -0.47 0.77 -14.06
C PHE A 154 -1.49 1.31 -13.07
N GLU A 155 -1.21 1.18 -11.78
CA GLU A 155 -2.09 1.61 -10.73
C GLU A 155 -1.35 2.46 -9.69
N PHE A 156 -1.95 3.56 -9.27
CA PHE A 156 -1.39 4.38 -8.21
C PHE A 156 -2.47 5.01 -7.33
N VAL A 157 -2.03 5.57 -6.21
CA VAL A 157 -2.92 6.19 -5.23
C VAL A 157 -2.47 7.59 -4.91
N VAL A 158 -3.42 8.50 -4.91
CA VAL A 158 -3.22 9.90 -4.56
C VAL A 158 -4.09 10.30 -3.37
N GLU A 159 -3.52 11.09 -2.47
CA GLU A 159 -4.24 11.77 -1.39
C GLU A 159 -4.24 13.28 -1.71
N ILE A 160 -5.41 13.85 -2.03
CA ILE A 160 -5.54 15.19 -2.57
C ILE A 160 -6.78 15.90 -2.00
N ASP A 161 -6.70 17.20 -1.82
CA ASP A 161 -7.71 18.00 -1.10
C ASP A 161 -8.87 18.50 -1.98
N SER A 162 -8.72 18.48 -3.31
CA SER A 162 -9.77 18.92 -4.21
C SER A 162 -9.81 18.12 -5.53
N LEU A 163 -10.99 18.10 -6.15
CA LEU A 163 -11.16 17.49 -7.47
C LEU A 163 -10.44 18.30 -8.57
N GLU A 164 -10.30 19.60 -8.38
CA GLU A 164 -9.56 20.46 -9.30
C GLU A 164 -8.10 20.05 -9.38
N LYS A 165 -7.43 19.91 -8.23
CA LYS A 165 -6.04 19.43 -8.16
C LYS A 165 -5.89 17.99 -8.65
N PHE A 166 -6.91 17.15 -8.45
CA PHE A 166 -6.93 15.81 -9.02
C PHE A 166 -6.91 15.84 -10.55
N ASN A 167 -7.78 16.66 -11.16
CA ASN A 167 -7.84 16.82 -12.61
C ASN A 167 -6.52 17.41 -13.14
N GLN A 168 -5.97 18.41 -12.46
CA GLN A 168 -4.67 19.00 -12.81
C GLN A 168 -3.57 17.94 -12.82
N LEU A 169 -3.47 17.09 -11.80
CA LEU A 169 -2.51 15.99 -11.75
C LEU A 169 -2.61 15.05 -12.96
N ILE A 170 -3.84 14.68 -13.35
CA ILE A 170 -4.05 13.80 -14.50
C ILE A 170 -3.61 14.48 -15.80
N GLU A 171 -3.93 15.75 -15.98
CA GLU A 171 -3.52 16.50 -17.18
C GLU A 171 -2.00 16.73 -17.23
N GLU A 172 -1.36 17.02 -16.10
CA GLU A 172 0.11 17.09 -16.00
C GLU A 172 0.75 15.74 -16.38
N MET A 173 0.24 14.63 -15.85
CA MET A 173 0.74 13.30 -16.18
C MET A 173 0.60 12.98 -17.68
N LYS A 174 -0.54 13.32 -18.29
CA LYS A 174 -0.73 13.14 -19.74
C LYS A 174 0.22 14.00 -20.56
N ALA A 175 0.50 15.22 -20.13
CA ALA A 175 1.42 16.14 -20.78
C ALA A 175 2.88 15.64 -20.70
N ASP A 176 3.29 15.09 -19.56
CA ASP A 176 4.63 14.54 -19.34
C ASP A 176 4.85 13.20 -20.06
N PHE A 177 3.77 12.45 -20.33
CA PHE A 177 3.79 11.14 -20.97
C PHE A 177 2.89 11.09 -22.22
N PRO A 178 3.19 11.90 -23.25
CA PRO A 178 2.33 12.01 -24.43
C PRO A 178 2.24 10.66 -25.17
N GLY A 179 1.01 10.26 -25.53
CA GLY A 179 0.74 9.01 -26.24
C GLY A 179 0.92 7.73 -25.41
N THR A 180 1.25 7.85 -24.13
CA THR A 180 1.45 6.69 -23.23
C THR A 180 0.15 6.23 -22.59
N ILE A 181 -0.67 7.17 -22.13
CA ILE A 181 -1.92 6.86 -21.41
C ILE A 181 -3.07 6.86 -22.42
N ARG A 182 -3.70 5.69 -22.58
CA ARG A 182 -4.87 5.51 -23.48
C ARG A 182 -6.16 5.92 -22.77
N ASP A 183 -6.37 5.40 -21.55
CA ASP A 183 -7.56 5.68 -20.75
C ASP A 183 -7.22 5.55 -19.27
N TYR A 184 -8.10 6.03 -18.40
CA TYR A 184 -7.95 5.85 -16.96
C TYR A 184 -9.31 5.72 -16.26
N LYS A 185 -9.32 4.96 -15.17
CA LYS A 185 -10.44 4.89 -14.23
C LYS A 185 -9.96 5.27 -12.84
N TYR A 186 -10.83 5.91 -12.09
CA TYR A 186 -10.51 6.23 -10.70
C TYR A 186 -11.63 5.82 -9.76
N TYR A 187 -11.24 5.51 -8.53
CA TYR A 187 -12.13 5.10 -7.47
C TYR A 187 -11.81 5.94 -6.23
N GLN A 188 -12.82 6.63 -5.71
CA GLN A 188 -12.68 7.30 -4.42
C GLN A 188 -12.91 6.30 -3.30
N LEU A 189 -11.95 6.20 -2.38
CA LEU A 189 -12.13 5.45 -1.15
C LEU A 189 -12.89 6.30 -0.15
N VAL A 190 -14.09 5.85 0.22
CA VAL A 190 -14.95 6.53 1.18
C VAL A 190 -14.67 6.07 2.60
N GLU A 191 -14.51 4.75 2.81
CA GLU A 191 -14.33 4.17 4.13
C GLU A 191 -13.56 2.86 4.11
N TYR A 192 -12.74 2.63 5.15
CA TYR A 192 -12.09 1.36 5.42
C TYR A 192 -12.86 0.61 6.52
N TYR A 193 -13.56 -0.44 6.18
CA TYR A 193 -14.24 -1.29 7.17
C TYR A 193 -13.27 -2.24 7.89
N LYS A 194 -12.24 -2.71 7.20
CA LYS A 194 -11.24 -3.63 7.76
C LYS A 194 -9.92 -3.52 7.04
N ARG A 195 -8.84 -3.40 7.79
CA ARG A 195 -7.47 -3.38 7.28
C ARG A 195 -6.59 -4.30 8.11
N ASN A 196 -6.23 -5.44 7.55
CA ASN A 196 -5.31 -6.39 8.18
C ASN A 196 -4.04 -6.47 7.35
N TYR A 197 -2.88 -6.31 7.99
CA TYR A 197 -1.58 -6.41 7.33
C TYR A 197 -0.96 -7.81 7.39
N VAL A 198 -1.48 -8.68 8.24
CA VAL A 198 -1.02 -10.06 8.40
C VAL A 198 -2.24 -10.96 8.53
N PHE A 199 -2.31 -11.99 7.68
CA PHE A 199 -3.23 -13.09 7.88
C PHE A 199 -2.62 -14.05 8.88
N VAL A 200 -2.98 -13.91 10.14
CA VAL A 200 -2.64 -14.86 11.19
C VAL A 200 -3.94 -15.60 11.51
N ASP A 201 -3.99 -16.86 11.07
CA ASP A 201 -5.09 -17.76 11.41
C ASP A 201 -5.16 -17.99 12.93
#